data_d643f6037950c4390617c27f5119e8ab
#
_entry.id   d643f6037950c4390617c27f5119e8ab
#
_cell.length_a   1.000
_cell.length_b   1.000
_cell.length_c   1.000
_cell.angle_alpha   90.00
_cell.angle_beta   90.00
_cell.angle_gamma   90.00
#
_symmetry.space_group_name_H-M   'P 1'
#
loop_
_entity.id
_entity.type
_entity.pdbx_description
1 polymer ?
#
loop_
_entity_poly.entity_id
_entity_poly.type
_entity_poly.pdbx_seq_one_letter_code
_entity_poly.pdbx_strand_id
1 'polypeptide(L)'
;MSLLLQRSEDFWADLAQQVDWYRDEANPAVALLFVDAVEATLLALVDQPGMGRRRFRNWPELEGIRSFRVRKPFHRFLIFYRFDDKALYAERLVFGGRDLPGRLLHPH
;
A
#
# COMPACT_ATOMS: atom_id res chain seq x y z
N MET A 1 -8.63 -16.57 -11.98
CA MET A 1 -8.82 -15.29 -12.68
C MET A 1 -8.27 -14.15 -11.83
N SER A 2 -7.43 -13.31 -12.42
CA SER A 2 -6.83 -12.20 -11.68
C SER A 2 -7.81 -11.08 -11.42
N LEU A 3 -7.72 -10.47 -10.26
CA LEU A 3 -8.52 -9.30 -9.92
C LEU A 3 -8.02 -8.08 -10.69
N LEU A 4 -8.92 -7.14 -10.92
CA LEU A 4 -8.52 -5.82 -11.40
C LEU A 4 -7.81 -5.07 -10.28
N LEU A 5 -6.79 -4.30 -10.62
CA LEU A 5 -6.07 -3.50 -9.64
C LEU A 5 -6.56 -2.07 -9.71
N GLN A 6 -7.09 -1.58 -8.60
CA GLN A 6 -7.57 -0.20 -8.45
C GLN A 6 -6.72 0.48 -7.38
N ARG A 7 -6.28 1.70 -7.66
CA ARG A 7 -5.50 2.51 -6.71
C ARG A 7 -6.29 3.76 -6.38
N SER A 8 -6.50 4.01 -5.08
CA SER A 8 -7.21 5.21 -4.64
C SER A 8 -6.37 6.47 -4.92
N GLU A 9 -7.04 7.62 -4.87
CA GLU A 9 -6.32 8.89 -4.97
C GLU A 9 -5.31 9.04 -3.84
N ASP A 10 -5.67 8.60 -2.63
CA ASP A 10 -4.78 8.65 -1.48
C ASP A 10 -3.56 7.76 -1.67
N PHE A 11 -3.74 6.58 -2.27
CA PHE A 11 -2.63 5.70 -2.58
C PHE A 11 -1.66 6.38 -3.56
N TRP A 12 -2.21 6.99 -4.62
CA TRP A 12 -1.38 7.70 -5.60
C TRP A 12 -0.63 8.87 -4.97
N ALA A 13 -1.29 9.61 -4.06
CA ALA A 13 -0.65 10.73 -3.37
C ALA A 13 0.48 10.22 -2.45
N ASP A 14 0.22 9.13 -1.71
CA ASP A 14 1.24 8.52 -0.86
C ASP A 14 2.47 8.11 -1.68
N LEU A 15 2.23 7.45 -2.81
CA LEU A 15 3.30 6.97 -3.68
C LEU A 15 4.11 8.15 -4.24
N ALA A 16 3.42 9.16 -4.76
CA ALA A 16 4.08 10.32 -5.35
C ALA A 16 4.96 11.05 -4.34
N GLN A 17 4.45 11.23 -3.12
CA GLN A 17 5.20 11.89 -2.07
C GLN A 17 6.48 11.12 -1.74
N GLN A 18 6.39 9.81 -1.65
CA GLN A 18 7.54 8.98 -1.31
C GLN A 18 8.56 8.91 -2.45
N VAL A 19 8.07 8.86 -3.69
CA VAL A 19 8.93 8.89 -4.87
C VAL A 19 9.74 10.19 -4.90
N ASP A 20 9.08 11.32 -4.65
CA ASP A 20 9.75 12.62 -4.60
C ASP A 20 10.82 12.64 -3.51
N TRP A 21 10.50 12.09 -2.35
CA TRP A 21 11.45 12.02 -1.24
C TRP A 21 12.71 11.22 -1.61
N TYR A 22 12.52 10.02 -2.20
CA TYR A 22 13.67 9.19 -2.60
C TYR A 22 14.49 9.86 -3.69
N ARG A 23 13.83 10.51 -4.65
CA ARG A 23 14.54 11.20 -5.73
C ARG A 23 15.42 12.32 -5.18
N ASP A 24 14.89 13.08 -4.20
CA ASP A 24 15.60 14.23 -3.65
C ASP A 24 16.67 13.83 -2.62
N GLU A 25 16.36 12.85 -1.75
CA GLU A 25 17.24 12.48 -0.65
C GLU A 25 18.23 11.36 -1.02
N ALA A 26 17.94 10.58 -2.03
CA ALA A 26 18.83 9.53 -2.49
C ALA A 26 19.25 9.82 -3.94
N ASN A 27 18.50 9.28 -4.89
CA ASN A 27 18.71 9.58 -6.32
C ASN A 27 17.55 8.99 -7.13
N PRO A 28 17.40 9.37 -8.41
CA PRO A 28 16.31 8.84 -9.24
C PRO A 28 16.29 7.32 -9.39
N ALA A 29 17.44 6.67 -9.37
CA ALA A 29 17.50 5.21 -9.51
C ALA A 29 16.84 4.52 -8.31
N VAL A 30 17.04 5.02 -7.09
CA VAL A 30 16.40 4.49 -5.89
C VAL A 30 14.90 4.71 -5.96
N ALA A 31 14.47 5.88 -6.43
CA ALA A 31 13.04 6.14 -6.60
C ALA A 31 12.38 5.14 -7.54
N LEU A 32 13.04 4.80 -8.65
CA LEU A 32 12.53 3.78 -9.58
C LEU A 32 12.47 2.40 -8.94
N LEU A 33 13.49 2.03 -8.17
CA LEU A 33 13.50 0.75 -7.46
C LEU A 33 12.32 0.66 -6.48
N PHE A 34 12.01 1.77 -5.81
CA PHE A 34 10.87 1.81 -4.90
C PHE A 34 9.55 1.58 -5.65
N VAL A 35 9.35 2.29 -6.76
CA VAL A 35 8.14 2.10 -7.59
C VAL A 35 8.03 0.65 -8.05
N ASP A 36 9.12 0.08 -8.53
CA ASP A 36 9.13 -1.31 -9.00
C ASP A 36 8.76 -2.28 -7.87
N ALA A 37 9.28 -2.04 -6.67
CA ALA A 37 8.97 -2.88 -5.51
C ALA A 37 7.49 -2.79 -5.12
N VAL A 38 6.92 -1.59 -5.14
CA VAL A 38 5.50 -1.38 -4.84
C VAL A 38 4.65 -2.10 -5.88
N GLU A 39 4.96 -1.93 -7.17
CA GLU A 39 4.18 -2.56 -8.23
C GLU A 39 4.29 -4.08 -8.20
N ALA A 40 5.47 -4.62 -7.96
CA ALA A 40 5.65 -6.07 -7.84
C ALA A 40 4.84 -6.63 -6.67
N THR A 41 4.79 -5.91 -5.57
CA THR A 41 4.01 -6.32 -4.40
C THR A 41 2.51 -6.30 -4.71
N LEU A 42 2.03 -5.26 -5.40
CA LEU A 42 0.63 -5.18 -5.79
C LEU A 42 0.23 -6.32 -6.73
N LEU A 43 1.09 -6.66 -7.68
CA LEU A 43 0.81 -7.78 -8.59
C LEU A 43 0.73 -9.10 -7.85
N ALA A 44 1.58 -9.32 -6.85
CA ALA A 44 1.52 -10.51 -6.01
C ALA A 44 0.20 -10.56 -5.23
N LEU A 45 -0.27 -9.42 -4.73
CA LEU A 45 -1.53 -9.34 -4.00
C LEU A 45 -2.73 -9.57 -4.92
N VAL A 46 -2.68 -9.10 -6.15
CA VAL A 46 -3.74 -9.36 -7.14
C VAL A 46 -3.87 -10.87 -7.38
N ASP A 47 -2.74 -11.58 -7.42
CA ASP A 47 -2.73 -13.02 -7.61
C ASP A 47 -3.20 -13.78 -6.36
N GLN A 48 -2.82 -13.31 -5.17
CA GLN A 48 -3.18 -13.93 -3.89
C GLN A 48 -3.66 -12.86 -2.90
N PRO A 49 -4.88 -12.35 -3.07
CA PRO A 49 -5.33 -11.21 -2.28
C PRO A 49 -5.50 -11.49 -0.78
N GLY A 50 -5.68 -12.76 -0.41
CA GLY A 50 -5.79 -13.14 1.00
C GLY A 50 -4.46 -13.18 1.74
N MET A 51 -3.34 -12.92 1.05
CA MET A 51 -2.01 -13.03 1.62
C MET A 51 -1.75 -12.00 2.71
N GLY A 52 -2.37 -10.84 2.63
CA GLY A 52 -2.21 -9.77 3.60
C GLY A 52 -2.90 -10.09 4.92
N ARG A 53 -2.40 -9.46 5.97
CA ARG A 53 -2.88 -9.63 7.33
C ARG A 53 -4.11 -8.76 7.56
N ARG A 54 -5.16 -9.33 8.14
CA ARG A 54 -6.32 -8.54 8.57
C ARG A 54 -5.93 -7.58 9.68
N ARG A 55 -6.45 -6.35 9.59
CA ARG A 55 -6.08 -5.27 10.51
C ARG A 55 -7.32 -4.55 11.03
N PHE A 56 -7.18 -3.95 12.22
CA PHE A 56 -8.14 -2.98 12.77
C PHE A 56 -9.57 -3.54 12.90
N ARG A 57 -9.69 -4.77 13.41
CA ARG A 57 -11.00 -5.43 13.57
C ARG A 57 -11.97 -4.64 14.45
N ASN A 58 -11.44 -3.84 15.37
CA ASN A 58 -12.26 -3.05 16.30
C ASN A 58 -12.61 -1.66 15.74
N TRP A 59 -12.30 -1.41 14.46
CA TRP A 59 -12.57 -0.14 13.81
C TRP A 59 -13.51 -0.38 12.65
N PRO A 60 -14.85 -0.16 12.84
CA PRO A 60 -15.83 -0.49 11.78
C PRO A 60 -15.53 0.18 10.43
N GLU A 61 -14.99 1.41 10.46
CA GLU A 61 -14.66 2.15 9.24
C GLU A 61 -13.53 1.48 8.45
N LEU A 62 -12.76 0.63 9.11
CA LEU A 62 -11.63 -0.05 8.49
C LEU A 62 -11.87 -1.55 8.32
N GLU A 63 -13.12 -1.98 8.46
CA GLU A 63 -13.47 -3.39 8.32
C GLU A 63 -13.06 -3.89 6.93
N GLY A 64 -12.50 -5.09 6.92
CA GLY A 64 -12.07 -5.72 5.67
C GLY A 64 -10.70 -5.27 5.19
N ILE A 65 -10.08 -4.31 5.85
CA ILE A 65 -8.77 -3.85 5.43
C ILE A 65 -7.70 -4.86 5.80
N ARG A 66 -6.76 -5.07 4.90
CA ARG A 66 -5.58 -5.91 5.10
C ARG A 66 -4.34 -5.08 4.87
N SER A 67 -3.21 -5.55 5.37
CA SER A 67 -1.93 -4.93 5.09
C SER A 67 -0.91 -5.96 4.66
N PHE A 68 0.01 -5.53 3.81
CA PHE A 68 1.11 -6.36 3.37
C PHE A 68 2.35 -5.49 3.16
N ARG A 69 3.50 -6.03 3.55
CA ARG A 69 4.75 -5.28 3.42
C ARG A 69 5.19 -5.21 1.97
N VAL A 70 5.71 -4.05 1.58
CA VAL A 70 6.35 -3.90 0.30
C VAL A 70 7.61 -4.79 0.26
N ARG A 71 7.96 -5.25 -0.92
CA ARG A 71 9.13 -6.10 -1.16
C ARG A 71 10.41 -5.44 -0.65
N LYS A 72 11.31 -6.23 -0.07
CA LYS A 72 12.62 -5.72 0.39
C LYS A 72 13.36 -5.04 -0.77
N PRO A 73 14.14 -4.00 -0.50
CA PRO A 73 14.50 -3.46 0.81
C PRO A 73 13.50 -2.45 1.38
N PHE A 74 12.34 -2.31 0.78
CA PHE A 74 11.33 -1.32 1.19
C PHE A 74 10.27 -1.91 2.10
N HIS A 75 10.63 -2.93 2.88
CA HIS A 75 9.67 -3.71 3.68
C HIS A 75 9.13 -2.98 4.92
N ARG A 76 9.61 -1.76 5.17
CA ARG A 76 9.02 -0.92 6.21
C ARG A 76 7.77 -0.20 5.75
N PHE A 77 7.51 -0.18 4.43
CA PHE A 77 6.28 0.35 3.89
C PHE A 77 5.22 -0.72 3.88
N LEU A 78 3.98 -0.31 4.19
CA LEU A 78 2.83 -1.20 4.20
C LEU A 78 1.84 -0.72 3.16
N ILE A 79 1.31 -1.66 2.39
CA ILE A 79 0.17 -1.42 1.52
C ILE A 79 -1.08 -1.84 2.28
N PHE A 80 -2.01 -0.90 2.46
CA PHE A 80 -3.31 -1.19 3.03
C PHE A 80 -4.30 -1.33 1.89
N TYR A 81 -5.06 -2.42 1.87
CA TYR A 81 -5.92 -2.74 0.74
C TYR A 81 -7.16 -3.52 1.19
N ARG A 82 -8.15 -3.54 0.30
CA ARG A 82 -9.33 -4.39 0.41
C ARG A 82 -9.48 -5.12 -0.91
N PHE A 83 -10.30 -6.17 -0.92
CA PHE A 83 -10.60 -6.83 -2.19
C PHE A 83 -11.96 -7.49 -2.12
N ASP A 84 -12.53 -7.70 -3.29
CA ASP A 84 -13.73 -8.48 -3.48
C ASP A 84 -13.49 -9.48 -4.63
N ASP A 85 -14.55 -10.04 -5.18
CA ASP A 85 -14.42 -11.01 -6.27
C ASP A 85 -14.02 -10.40 -7.61
N LYS A 86 -14.00 -9.07 -7.71
CA LYS A 86 -13.73 -8.35 -8.96
C LYS A 86 -12.41 -7.60 -8.95
N ALA A 87 -12.07 -6.99 -7.83
CA ALA A 87 -10.95 -6.06 -7.79
C ALA A 87 -10.21 -6.08 -6.46
N LEU A 88 -8.96 -5.66 -6.52
CA LEU A 88 -8.18 -5.32 -5.35
C LEU A 88 -8.05 -3.81 -5.32
N TYR A 89 -8.36 -3.23 -4.16
CA TYR A 89 -8.37 -1.78 -3.96
C TYR A 89 -7.22 -1.40 -3.06
N ALA A 90 -6.14 -0.86 -3.65
CA ALA A 90 -5.02 -0.33 -2.88
C ALA A 90 -5.45 1.02 -2.30
N GLU A 91 -5.59 1.07 -0.99
CA GLU A 91 -6.16 2.22 -0.29
C GLU A 91 -5.09 3.22 0.17
N ARG A 92 -4.00 2.73 0.76
CA ARG A 92 -2.94 3.58 1.28
C ARG A 92 -1.59 2.89 1.17
N LEU A 93 -0.55 3.69 1.05
CA LEU A 93 0.84 3.25 1.13
C LEU A 93 1.47 4.05 2.28
N VAL A 94 1.83 3.37 3.37
CA VAL A 94 2.21 4.04 4.61
C VAL A 94 3.51 3.47 5.14
N PHE A 95 4.42 4.35 5.53
CA PHE A 95 5.60 3.94 6.29
C PHE A 95 5.13 3.44 7.65
N GLY A 96 5.55 2.23 8.03
CA GLY A 96 5.12 1.61 9.28
C GLY A 96 5.47 2.48 10.48
N GLY A 97 4.48 2.74 11.32
CA GLY A 97 4.66 3.60 12.46
C GLY A 97 3.44 3.58 13.37
N ARG A 98 3.41 4.53 14.28
CA ARG A 98 2.33 4.67 15.25
C ARG A 98 1.10 5.32 14.61
N ASP A 99 -0.04 5.16 15.26
CA ASP A 99 -1.28 5.83 14.90
C ASP A 99 -1.74 5.53 13.48
N LEU A 100 -1.53 4.27 13.04
CA LEU A 100 -1.97 3.88 11.70
C LEU A 100 -3.46 4.06 11.47
N PRO A 101 -4.37 3.70 12.43
CA PRO A 101 -5.78 3.94 12.18
C PRO A 101 -6.12 5.40 11.96
N GLY A 102 -5.52 6.32 12.72
CA GLY A 102 -5.74 7.74 12.55
C GLY A 102 -5.27 8.22 11.18
N ARG A 103 -4.11 7.75 10.73
CA ARG A 103 -3.57 8.11 9.42
C ARG A 103 -4.42 7.59 8.27
N LEU A 104 -5.08 6.45 8.45
CA LEU A 104 -5.95 5.88 7.44
C LEU A 104 -7.29 6.59 7.38
N LEU A 105 -7.81 7.02 8.53
CA LEU A 105 -9.12 7.70 8.62
C LEU A 105 -9.03 9.18 8.28
N HIS A 106 -7.87 9.79 8.48
CA HIS A 106 -7.66 11.23 8.25
C HIS A 106 -6.47 11.43 7.32
N PRO A 107 -6.60 11.05 6.05
CA PRO A 107 -5.50 11.19 5.10
C PRO A 107 -5.23 12.67 4.84
N HIS A 108 -4.04 13.12 5.18
CA HIS A 108 -3.57 14.49 4.98
C HIS A 108 -4.49 15.56 5.53
#